data_1fc9bc6628aab5b6facdd475abd0acbb
#
_entry.id   1fc9bc6628aab5b6facdd475abd0acbb
#
_cell.length_a   1.000
_cell.length_b   1.000
_cell.length_c   1.000
_cell.angle_alpha   90.00
_cell.angle_beta   90.00
_cell.angle_gamma   90.00
#
_symmetry.space_group_name_H-M   'P 1'
#
loop_
_entity.id
_entity.type
_entity.pdbx_description
1 polymer ?
#
loop_
_entity_poly.entity_id
_entity_poly.type
_entity_poly.pdbx_seq_one_letter_code
_entity_poly.pdbx_strand_id
1 'polypeptide(L)'
;MSKPIILIHGAWHGAWCFERVARSLRAEKYEVFAADLPLLGHEGDIEVARELIASHPGAVVLGHSYGGLVITHAVYGLEVSHLVYLAALMPDRGEDLGALVEKHPSAALHQAMVMGEDGRISMDPELGIEAFYGDCDPQDAASAIERLRPQVFSEFPILDQDPPWRSVPSTYVVCKDDNAQNPSLQAVFAERAAKVVEWDGSHSPFLTRPEAVAKLLANLAG
;
A
#
# COMPACT_ATOMS: atom_id res chain seq x y z
N MET A 1 -3.86 -0.93 -26.59
CA MET A 1 -2.86 -1.61 -25.75
C MET A 1 -3.29 -1.41 -24.31
N SER A 2 -3.20 -2.44 -23.48
CA SER A 2 -3.46 -2.32 -22.03
C SER A 2 -2.44 -1.37 -21.38
N LYS A 3 -2.88 -0.64 -20.36
CA LYS A 3 -2.01 0.26 -19.60
C LYS A 3 -1.06 -0.54 -18.70
N PRO A 4 0.18 -0.07 -18.47
CA PRO A 4 1.07 -0.68 -17.47
C PRO A 4 0.45 -0.65 -16.07
N ILE A 5 0.80 -1.62 -15.25
CA ILE A 5 0.35 -1.72 -13.84
C ILE A 5 1.57 -1.63 -12.94
N ILE A 6 1.55 -0.71 -11.99
CA ILE A 6 2.63 -0.49 -11.02
C ILE A 6 2.11 -0.77 -9.63
N LEU A 7 2.88 -1.54 -8.85
CA LEU A 7 2.53 -2.02 -7.52
C LEU A 7 3.56 -1.50 -6.50
N ILE A 8 3.10 -0.75 -5.50
CA ILE A 8 3.92 -0.16 -4.44
C ILE A 8 3.49 -0.77 -3.11
N HIS A 9 4.42 -1.48 -2.47
CA HIS A 9 4.16 -2.21 -1.22
C HIS A 9 4.07 -1.29 0.01
N GLY A 10 3.55 -1.86 1.09
CA GLY A 10 3.43 -1.24 2.40
C GLY A 10 4.74 -1.26 3.22
N ALA A 11 4.67 -0.68 4.41
CA ALA A 11 5.76 -0.70 5.37
C ALA A 11 6.22 -2.15 5.65
N TRP A 12 7.51 -2.32 5.94
CA TRP A 12 8.20 -3.59 6.25
C TRP A 12 8.19 -4.64 5.13
N HIS A 13 7.34 -4.49 4.11
CA HIS A 13 7.21 -5.44 3.00
C HIS A 13 8.29 -5.25 1.92
N GLY A 14 8.09 -5.88 0.78
CA GLY A 14 8.90 -5.78 -0.42
C GLY A 14 8.07 -6.12 -1.66
N ALA A 15 8.63 -5.98 -2.83
CA ALA A 15 7.96 -6.33 -4.11
C ALA A 15 7.39 -7.75 -4.13
N TRP A 16 7.96 -8.65 -3.34
CA TRP A 16 7.57 -10.04 -3.20
C TRP A 16 6.09 -10.23 -2.81
N CYS A 17 5.52 -9.30 -2.06
CA CYS A 17 4.13 -9.45 -1.59
C CYS A 17 3.13 -9.50 -2.76
N PHE A 18 3.49 -8.93 -3.90
CA PHE A 18 2.66 -8.92 -5.10
C PHE A 18 2.97 -10.06 -6.10
N GLU A 19 3.82 -11.01 -5.78
CA GLU A 19 4.20 -12.09 -6.71
C GLU A 19 3.00 -12.87 -7.27
N ARG A 20 1.99 -13.16 -6.44
CA ARG A 20 0.77 -13.87 -6.86
C ARG A 20 -0.10 -13.00 -7.77
N VAL A 21 -0.30 -11.75 -7.39
CA VAL A 21 -1.05 -10.76 -8.19
C VAL A 21 -0.38 -10.54 -9.56
N ALA A 22 0.93 -10.30 -9.56
CA ALA A 22 1.70 -10.10 -10.78
C ALA A 22 1.69 -11.32 -11.70
N ARG A 23 1.72 -12.53 -11.14
CA ARG A 23 1.62 -13.78 -11.90
C ARG A 23 0.28 -13.86 -12.62
N SER A 24 -0.84 -13.60 -11.94
CA SER A 24 -2.19 -13.61 -12.53
C SER A 24 -2.31 -12.59 -13.65
N LEU A 25 -1.86 -11.36 -13.45
CA LEU A 25 -1.90 -10.30 -14.45
C LEU A 25 -1.01 -10.61 -15.68
N ARG A 26 0.20 -11.12 -15.47
CA ARG A 26 1.11 -11.49 -16.56
C ARG A 26 0.59 -12.66 -17.38
N ALA A 27 -0.15 -13.59 -16.78
CA ALA A 27 -0.83 -14.67 -17.51
C ALA A 27 -1.88 -14.11 -18.51
N GLU A 28 -2.48 -12.96 -18.18
CA GLU A 28 -3.39 -12.20 -19.04
C GLU A 28 -2.68 -11.18 -19.94
N LYS A 29 -1.33 -11.21 -20.00
CA LYS A 29 -0.46 -10.37 -20.85
C LYS A 29 -0.43 -8.88 -20.46
N TYR A 30 -0.74 -8.52 -19.22
CA TYR A 30 -0.48 -7.18 -18.70
C TYR A 30 1.01 -6.99 -18.40
N GLU A 31 1.50 -5.78 -18.64
CA GLU A 31 2.81 -5.36 -18.16
C GLU A 31 2.70 -4.95 -16.68
N VAL A 32 3.43 -5.64 -15.79
CA VAL A 32 3.33 -5.45 -14.34
C VAL A 32 4.71 -5.26 -13.74
N PHE A 33 4.85 -4.17 -12.99
CA PHE A 33 6.06 -3.77 -12.30
C PHE A 33 5.77 -3.59 -10.81
N ALA A 34 6.61 -4.13 -9.96
CA ALA A 34 6.54 -3.94 -8.52
C ALA A 34 7.82 -3.28 -8.02
N ALA A 35 7.71 -2.15 -7.34
CA ALA A 35 8.87 -1.51 -6.71
C ALA A 35 9.32 -2.30 -5.48
N ASP A 36 10.61 -2.32 -5.24
CA ASP A 36 11.18 -2.75 -3.97
C ASP A 36 11.73 -1.52 -3.25
N LEU A 37 10.92 -0.92 -2.38
CA LEU A 37 11.26 0.31 -1.68
C LEU A 37 12.42 0.07 -0.71
N PRO A 38 13.37 1.01 -0.57
CA PRO A 38 14.51 0.86 0.33
C PRO A 38 14.17 0.81 1.83
N LEU A 39 13.03 1.40 2.24
CA LEU A 39 12.56 1.49 3.63
C LEU A 39 13.53 2.23 4.57
N LEU A 40 14.32 3.15 4.01
CA LEU A 40 15.32 3.97 4.71
C LEU A 40 14.85 5.41 4.98
N GLY A 41 13.56 5.68 4.76
CA GLY A 41 12.91 6.97 4.94
C GLY A 41 12.01 7.32 3.76
N HIS A 42 11.05 8.21 4.00
CA HIS A 42 9.99 8.54 3.03
C HIS A 42 10.53 9.07 1.70
N GLU A 43 11.56 9.92 1.74
CA GLU A 43 12.11 10.55 0.52
C GLU A 43 12.65 9.53 -0.46
N GLY A 44 13.47 8.58 0.01
CA GLY A 44 14.04 7.52 -0.84
C GLY A 44 12.97 6.57 -1.39
N ASP A 45 11.96 6.24 -0.58
CA ASP A 45 10.86 5.39 -1.01
C ASP A 45 10.00 6.08 -2.09
N ILE A 46 9.73 7.39 -1.92
CA ILE A 46 9.00 8.20 -2.90
C ILE A 46 9.81 8.33 -4.20
N GLU A 47 11.13 8.54 -4.13
CA GLU A 47 11.98 8.67 -5.32
C GLU A 47 11.99 7.38 -6.15
N VAL A 48 12.18 6.22 -5.53
CA VAL A 48 12.13 4.91 -6.21
C VAL A 48 10.77 4.68 -6.87
N ALA A 49 9.68 4.97 -6.18
CA ALA A 49 8.34 4.86 -6.76
C ALA A 49 8.15 5.83 -7.93
N ARG A 50 8.61 7.08 -7.79
CA ARG A 50 8.52 8.11 -8.82
C ARG A 50 9.28 7.74 -10.09
N GLU A 51 10.51 7.25 -9.98
CA GLU A 51 11.30 6.80 -11.11
C GLU A 51 10.61 5.66 -11.88
N LEU A 52 10.08 4.68 -11.15
CA LEU A 52 9.34 3.57 -11.75
C LEU A 52 8.08 4.06 -12.47
N ILE A 53 7.30 4.96 -11.86
CA ILE A 53 6.07 5.51 -12.46
C ILE A 53 6.41 6.36 -13.68
N ALA A 54 7.42 7.21 -13.60
CA ALA A 54 7.85 8.08 -14.70
C ALA A 54 8.30 7.29 -15.95
N SER A 55 8.86 6.10 -15.76
CA SER A 55 9.26 5.22 -16.88
C SER A 55 8.08 4.49 -17.55
N HIS A 56 6.86 4.59 -16.98
CA HIS A 56 5.66 3.92 -17.50
C HIS A 56 4.45 4.88 -17.54
N PRO A 57 4.45 5.88 -18.43
CA PRO A 57 3.38 6.88 -18.49
C PRO A 57 2.02 6.22 -18.78
N GLY A 58 0.98 6.79 -18.18
CA GLY A 58 -0.39 6.29 -18.28
C GLY A 58 -0.69 5.04 -17.45
N ALA A 59 0.21 4.66 -16.55
CA ALA A 59 0.04 3.47 -15.70
C ALA A 59 -1.18 3.56 -14.77
N VAL A 60 -1.71 2.38 -14.42
CA VAL A 60 -2.52 2.18 -13.21
C VAL A 60 -1.56 1.91 -12.05
N VAL A 61 -1.61 2.73 -11.00
CA VAL A 61 -0.69 2.65 -9.86
C VAL A 61 -1.44 2.24 -8.61
N LEU A 62 -1.03 1.13 -8.01
CA LEU A 62 -1.54 0.65 -6.72
C LEU A 62 -0.52 0.92 -5.61
N GLY A 63 -0.98 1.55 -4.52
CA GLY A 63 -0.27 1.64 -3.24
C GLY A 63 -1.01 0.85 -2.16
N HIS A 64 -0.31 -0.06 -1.50
CA HIS A 64 -0.82 -0.80 -0.36
C HIS A 64 -0.33 -0.17 0.94
N SER A 65 -1.22 0.03 1.91
CA SER A 65 -0.84 0.51 3.25
C SER A 65 -0.03 1.81 3.20
N TYR A 66 1.19 1.83 3.77
CA TYR A 66 2.17 2.90 3.62
C TYR A 66 2.43 3.31 2.16
N GLY A 67 2.37 2.34 1.23
CA GLY A 67 2.52 2.60 -0.20
C GLY A 67 1.51 3.61 -0.76
N GLY A 68 0.37 3.82 -0.11
CA GLY A 68 -0.59 4.87 -0.48
C GLY A 68 -0.05 6.28 -0.26
N LEU A 69 0.66 6.53 0.86
CA LEU A 69 1.41 7.76 1.08
C LEU A 69 2.47 7.93 -0.01
N VAL A 70 3.23 6.87 -0.28
CA VAL A 70 4.31 6.90 -1.28
C VAL A 70 3.77 7.29 -2.66
N ILE A 71 2.71 6.64 -3.16
CA ILE A 71 2.15 6.97 -4.48
C ILE A 71 1.56 8.37 -4.52
N THR A 72 0.93 8.85 -3.41
CA THR A 72 0.37 10.20 -3.36
C THR A 72 1.45 11.26 -3.57
N HIS A 73 2.64 11.07 -3.01
CA HIS A 73 3.78 11.98 -3.21
C HIS A 73 4.51 11.75 -4.54
N ALA A 74 4.61 10.50 -5.00
CA ALA A 74 5.41 10.15 -6.17
C ALA A 74 4.82 10.62 -7.50
N VAL A 75 3.48 10.69 -7.64
CA VAL A 75 2.83 10.89 -8.95
C VAL A 75 2.67 12.35 -9.36
N TYR A 76 3.08 13.34 -8.54
CA TYR A 76 2.98 14.75 -8.93
C TYR A 76 3.68 15.04 -10.26
N GLY A 77 2.93 15.63 -11.20
CA GLY A 77 3.43 15.98 -12.53
C GLY A 77 3.71 14.80 -13.46
N LEU A 78 3.32 13.59 -13.08
CA LEU A 78 3.43 12.39 -13.92
C LEU A 78 2.08 12.04 -14.56
N GLU A 79 2.14 11.41 -15.73
CA GLU A 79 0.96 10.89 -16.42
C GLU A 79 0.57 9.53 -15.81
N VAL A 80 -0.54 9.52 -15.05
CA VAL A 80 -1.09 8.33 -14.39
C VAL A 80 -2.57 8.22 -14.76
N SER A 81 -3.02 7.03 -15.13
CA SER A 81 -4.42 6.82 -15.56
C SER A 81 -5.38 6.53 -14.41
N HIS A 82 -4.91 5.91 -13.33
CA HIS A 82 -5.72 5.56 -12.18
C HIS A 82 -4.85 5.31 -10.94
N LEU A 83 -5.33 5.71 -9.77
CA LEU A 83 -4.71 5.42 -8.47
C LEU A 83 -5.57 4.42 -7.70
N VAL A 84 -4.94 3.38 -7.16
CA VAL A 84 -5.61 2.38 -6.31
C VAL A 84 -4.96 2.40 -4.93
N TYR A 85 -5.75 2.68 -3.92
CA TYR A 85 -5.37 2.68 -2.51
C TYR A 85 -5.90 1.41 -1.86
N LEU A 86 -5.05 0.43 -1.64
CA LEU A 86 -5.41 -0.87 -1.07
C LEU A 86 -5.12 -0.88 0.43
N ALA A 87 -6.16 -0.74 1.27
CA ALA A 87 -6.04 -0.59 2.72
C ALA A 87 -4.91 0.40 3.08
N ALA A 88 -4.93 1.61 2.48
CA ALA A 88 -3.75 2.44 2.35
C ALA A 88 -3.93 3.85 2.93
N LEU A 89 -2.82 4.47 3.33
CA LEU A 89 -2.77 5.88 3.67
C LEU A 89 -3.06 6.74 2.43
N MET A 90 -3.96 7.71 2.59
CA MET A 90 -4.36 8.61 1.49
C MET A 90 -4.39 10.05 2.00
N PRO A 91 -3.19 10.68 2.18
CA PRO A 91 -3.08 11.99 2.80
C PRO A 91 -3.75 13.10 1.97
N ASP A 92 -4.22 14.16 2.67
CA ASP A 92 -4.74 15.38 2.08
C ASP A 92 -3.81 16.57 2.35
N ARG A 93 -4.06 17.68 1.64
CA ARG A 93 -3.27 18.90 1.74
C ARG A 93 -3.33 19.49 3.15
N GLY A 94 -2.15 19.80 3.71
CA GLY A 94 -2.00 20.42 5.02
C GLY A 94 -2.38 19.50 6.18
N GLU A 95 -2.65 18.21 5.92
CA GLU A 95 -3.06 17.26 6.95
C GLU A 95 -1.85 16.77 7.75
N ASP A 96 -1.97 16.78 9.07
CA ASP A 96 -1.10 16.01 9.96
C ASP A 96 -1.58 14.54 9.97
N LEU A 97 -0.98 13.74 9.09
CA LEU A 97 -1.32 12.34 8.94
C LEU A 97 -0.99 11.54 10.21
N GLY A 98 0.06 11.91 10.94
CA GLY A 98 0.42 11.27 12.21
C GLY A 98 -0.69 11.45 13.25
N ALA A 99 -1.14 12.68 13.43
CA ALA A 99 -2.25 12.97 14.35
C ALA A 99 -3.57 12.28 13.91
N LEU A 100 -3.79 12.09 12.61
CA LEU A 100 -4.96 11.35 12.12
C LEU A 100 -4.85 9.85 12.44
N VAL A 101 -3.68 9.24 12.23
CA VAL A 101 -3.42 7.82 12.56
C VAL A 101 -3.57 7.59 14.07
N GLU A 102 -3.08 8.49 14.91
CA GLU A 102 -3.21 8.40 16.37
C GLU A 102 -4.67 8.45 16.87
N LYS A 103 -5.57 9.09 16.14
CA LYS A 103 -7.02 9.09 16.45
C LYS A 103 -7.71 7.77 16.11
N HIS A 104 -7.08 6.94 15.29
CA HIS A 104 -7.61 5.65 14.83
C HIS A 104 -6.58 4.53 15.08
N PRO A 105 -6.18 4.27 16.33
CA PRO A 105 -5.07 3.38 16.62
C PRO A 105 -5.39 1.94 16.23
N SER A 106 -4.35 1.21 15.81
CA SER A 106 -4.35 -0.24 15.72
C SER A 106 -3.52 -0.80 16.86
N ALA A 107 -4.19 -1.47 17.81
CA ALA A 107 -3.50 -2.08 18.95
C ALA A 107 -2.57 -3.22 18.50
N ALA A 108 -3.02 -4.05 17.55
CA ALA A 108 -2.22 -5.18 17.04
C ALA A 108 -0.93 -4.69 16.38
N LEU A 109 -1.02 -3.68 15.50
CA LEU A 109 0.17 -3.12 14.85
C LEU A 109 1.16 -2.53 15.87
N HIS A 110 0.67 -1.71 16.82
CA HIS A 110 1.52 -1.10 17.83
C HIS A 110 2.23 -2.12 18.72
N GLN A 111 1.54 -3.19 19.10
CA GLN A 111 2.12 -4.26 19.92
C GLN A 111 3.17 -5.08 19.16
N ALA A 112 3.01 -5.19 17.84
CA ALA A 112 3.93 -5.94 16.99
C ALA A 112 5.23 -5.16 16.67
N MET A 113 5.24 -3.83 16.83
CA MET A 113 6.39 -2.99 16.49
C MET A 113 7.52 -3.15 17.52
N VAL A 114 8.74 -3.43 17.05
CA VAL A 114 9.95 -3.58 17.86
C VAL A 114 10.99 -2.56 17.40
N MET A 115 11.34 -1.63 18.29
CA MET A 115 12.38 -0.63 18.03
C MET A 115 13.76 -1.27 18.19
N GLY A 116 14.57 -1.24 17.14
CA GLY A 116 15.95 -1.66 17.15
C GLY A 116 16.89 -0.58 17.71
N GLU A 117 18.10 -0.98 18.13
CA GLU A 117 19.14 -0.05 18.61
C GLU A 117 19.63 0.90 17.50
N ASP A 118 19.47 0.54 16.25
CA ASP A 118 19.81 1.34 15.06
C ASP A 118 18.70 2.33 14.65
N GLY A 119 17.63 2.43 15.45
CA GLY A 119 16.49 3.31 15.20
C GLY A 119 15.52 2.79 14.14
N ARG A 120 15.73 1.58 13.64
CA ARG A 120 14.76 0.93 12.72
C ARG A 120 13.70 0.20 13.51
N ILE A 121 12.50 0.15 12.94
CA ILE A 121 11.39 -0.62 13.50
C ILE A 121 11.23 -1.91 12.71
N SER A 122 11.30 -3.03 13.41
CA SER A 122 10.96 -4.36 12.93
C SER A 122 9.62 -4.83 13.50
N MET A 123 9.18 -6.02 13.11
CA MET A 123 7.93 -6.61 13.58
C MET A 123 8.25 -7.85 14.42
N ASP A 124 7.59 -7.96 15.57
CA ASP A 124 7.53 -9.23 16.30
C ASP A 124 6.83 -10.28 15.42
N PRO A 125 7.40 -11.49 15.24
CA PRO A 125 6.84 -12.45 14.29
C PRO A 125 5.44 -12.94 14.63
N GLU A 126 5.11 -13.18 15.89
CA GLU A 126 3.81 -13.71 16.29
C GLU A 126 2.72 -12.62 16.19
N LEU A 127 3.00 -11.45 16.77
CA LEU A 127 2.09 -10.32 16.76
C LEU A 127 1.94 -9.70 15.36
N GLY A 128 3.01 -9.75 14.55
CA GLY A 128 2.97 -9.31 13.16
C GLY A 128 2.07 -10.17 12.28
N ILE A 129 1.96 -11.48 12.55
CA ILE A 129 0.99 -12.35 11.88
C ILE A 129 -0.43 -11.90 12.20
N GLU A 130 -0.73 -11.60 13.46
CA GLU A 130 -2.05 -11.10 13.87
C GLU A 130 -2.38 -9.76 13.20
N ALA A 131 -1.40 -8.85 13.12
CA ALA A 131 -1.58 -7.53 12.53
C ALA A 131 -1.82 -7.59 11.02
N PHE A 132 -1.00 -8.34 10.27
CA PHE A 132 -1.00 -8.29 8.79
C PHE A 132 -1.69 -9.45 8.10
N TYR A 133 -1.73 -10.64 8.72
CA TYR A 133 -1.99 -11.91 8.04
C TYR A 133 -3.06 -12.75 8.71
N GLY A 134 -3.95 -12.14 9.52
CA GLY A 134 -4.91 -12.85 10.38
C GLY A 134 -5.89 -13.78 9.65
N ASP A 135 -6.13 -13.59 8.36
CA ASP A 135 -6.97 -14.46 7.49
C ASP A 135 -6.17 -15.25 6.45
N CYS A 136 -4.82 -15.20 6.52
CA CYS A 136 -3.97 -15.96 5.61
C CYS A 136 -3.88 -17.45 6.00
N ASP A 137 -3.59 -18.30 5.01
CA ASP A 137 -3.13 -19.64 5.31
C ASP A 137 -1.90 -19.60 6.23
N PRO A 138 -1.82 -20.45 7.28
CA PRO A 138 -0.71 -20.40 8.25
C PRO A 138 0.68 -20.53 7.63
N GLN A 139 0.85 -21.29 6.54
CA GLN A 139 2.13 -21.43 5.86
C GLN A 139 2.49 -20.15 5.08
N ASP A 140 1.48 -19.51 4.47
CA ASP A 140 1.65 -18.24 3.78
C ASP A 140 2.01 -17.14 4.77
N ALA A 141 1.31 -17.05 5.90
CA ALA A 141 1.60 -16.11 6.98
C ALA A 141 3.02 -16.26 7.53
N ALA A 142 3.43 -17.52 7.83
CA ALA A 142 4.77 -17.84 8.30
C ALA A 142 5.86 -17.44 7.28
N SER A 143 5.64 -17.75 6.00
CA SER A 143 6.57 -17.37 4.94
C SER A 143 6.63 -15.86 4.74
N ALA A 144 5.52 -15.15 4.89
CA ALA A 144 5.44 -13.71 4.70
C ALA A 144 6.12 -12.94 5.83
N ILE A 145 5.91 -13.35 7.08
CA ILE A 145 6.49 -12.67 8.25
C ILE A 145 8.03 -12.75 8.25
N GLU A 146 8.62 -13.86 7.80
CA GLU A 146 10.07 -14.04 7.67
C GLU A 146 10.70 -13.11 6.62
N ARG A 147 9.91 -12.61 5.67
CA ARG A 147 10.35 -11.73 4.57
C ARG A 147 10.23 -10.25 4.90
N LEU A 148 9.65 -9.89 6.05
CA LEU A 148 9.57 -8.49 6.47
C LEU A 148 10.95 -7.93 6.77
N ARG A 149 11.14 -6.65 6.47
CA ARG A 149 12.40 -5.94 6.63
C ARG A 149 12.24 -4.78 7.63
N PRO A 150 13.24 -4.51 8.48
CA PRO A 150 13.21 -3.32 9.32
C PRO A 150 13.11 -2.04 8.50
N GLN A 151 12.34 -1.06 9.00
CA GLN A 151 12.11 0.23 8.33
C GLN A 151 12.47 1.40 9.22
N VAL A 152 13.00 2.46 8.61
CA VAL A 152 13.17 3.77 9.25
C VAL A 152 11.89 4.58 9.08
N PHE A 153 11.32 5.02 10.20
CA PHE A 153 10.20 5.96 10.20
C PHE A 153 10.67 7.34 10.66
N SER A 154 10.19 8.35 9.98
CA SER A 154 10.26 9.75 10.37
C SER A 154 8.84 10.32 10.42
N GLU A 155 8.71 11.58 10.78
CA GLU A 155 7.42 12.27 10.66
C GLU A 155 6.89 12.18 9.22
N PHE A 156 5.58 11.96 9.08
CA PHE A 156 4.97 11.90 7.75
C PHE A 156 5.09 13.25 7.04
N PRO A 157 5.48 13.25 5.76
CA PRO A 157 5.58 14.50 5.00
C PRO A 157 4.20 15.11 4.79
N ILE A 158 4.09 16.43 5.02
CA ILE A 158 2.86 17.18 4.82
C ILE A 158 2.78 17.63 3.36
N LEU A 159 1.62 17.45 2.73
CA LEU A 159 1.34 17.95 1.38
C LEU A 159 1.10 19.46 1.43
N ASP A 160 1.85 20.24 0.66
CA ASP A 160 1.67 21.70 0.51
C ASP A 160 0.77 22.09 -0.67
N GLN A 161 0.43 21.13 -1.52
CA GLN A 161 -0.43 21.28 -2.70
C GLN A 161 -1.54 20.23 -2.72
N ASP A 162 -2.53 20.44 -3.61
CA ASP A 162 -3.66 19.53 -3.74
C ASP A 162 -3.18 18.13 -4.15
N PRO A 163 -3.63 17.07 -3.46
CA PRO A 163 -3.17 15.72 -3.75
C PRO A 163 -3.64 15.22 -5.12
N PRO A 164 -2.83 14.40 -5.80
CA PRO A 164 -3.13 13.91 -7.16
C PRO A 164 -4.46 13.19 -7.28
N TRP A 165 -4.94 12.52 -6.24
CA TRP A 165 -6.22 11.81 -6.24
C TRP A 165 -7.46 12.73 -6.39
N ARG A 166 -7.30 14.06 -6.30
CA ARG A 166 -8.37 15.02 -6.62
C ARG A 166 -8.58 15.19 -8.12
N SER A 167 -7.55 14.94 -8.93
CA SER A 167 -7.58 15.13 -10.39
C SER A 167 -7.45 13.82 -11.17
N VAL A 168 -6.77 12.81 -10.60
CA VAL A 168 -6.63 11.48 -11.17
C VAL A 168 -7.75 10.57 -10.62
N PRO A 169 -8.47 9.80 -11.46
CA PRO A 169 -9.44 8.84 -10.97
C PRO A 169 -8.84 7.89 -9.94
N SER A 170 -9.56 7.67 -8.83
CA SER A 170 -9.04 6.86 -7.74
C SER A 170 -10.05 5.82 -7.25
N THR A 171 -9.54 4.69 -6.80
CA THR A 171 -10.30 3.63 -6.12
C THR A 171 -9.67 3.33 -4.78
N TYR A 172 -10.45 3.38 -3.72
CA TYR A 172 -10.04 2.91 -2.40
C TYR A 172 -10.63 1.51 -2.15
N VAL A 173 -9.78 0.58 -1.70
CA VAL A 173 -10.19 -0.77 -1.29
C VAL A 173 -10.08 -0.86 0.21
N VAL A 174 -11.22 -0.99 0.86
CA VAL A 174 -11.33 -1.16 2.32
C VAL A 174 -11.23 -2.65 2.66
N CYS A 175 -10.36 -3.00 3.61
CA CYS A 175 -10.30 -4.31 4.24
C CYS A 175 -11.00 -4.24 5.60
N LYS A 176 -12.14 -4.91 5.76
CA LYS A 176 -13.03 -4.70 6.91
C LYS A 176 -12.52 -5.31 8.22
N ASP A 177 -11.69 -6.34 8.14
CA ASP A 177 -11.14 -7.04 9.30
C ASP A 177 -9.64 -6.74 9.47
N ASP A 178 -9.22 -5.54 9.07
CA ASP A 178 -7.83 -5.10 9.07
C ASP A 178 -7.36 -4.74 10.49
N ASN A 179 -6.36 -5.47 10.97
CA ASN A 179 -5.74 -5.25 12.27
C ASN A 179 -4.47 -4.37 12.21
N ALA A 180 -3.98 -4.02 11.01
CA ALA A 180 -2.83 -3.13 10.84
C ALA A 180 -3.27 -1.69 10.57
N GLN A 181 -4.20 -1.48 9.64
CA GLN A 181 -4.78 -0.16 9.41
C GLN A 181 -6.26 -0.17 9.81
N ASN A 182 -6.54 0.40 10.98
CA ASN A 182 -7.88 0.40 11.56
C ASN A 182 -8.96 0.73 10.52
N PRO A 183 -10.03 -0.09 10.37
CA PRO A 183 -11.11 0.17 9.42
C PRO A 183 -11.76 1.55 9.56
N SER A 184 -11.79 2.13 10.77
CA SER A 184 -12.28 3.50 10.97
C SER A 184 -11.38 4.56 10.32
N LEU A 185 -10.07 4.33 10.24
CA LEU A 185 -9.14 5.18 9.48
C LEU A 185 -9.32 4.99 7.98
N GLN A 186 -9.48 3.74 7.55
CA GLN A 186 -9.76 3.44 6.14
C GLN A 186 -11.07 4.10 5.67
N ALA A 187 -12.10 4.18 6.52
CA ALA A 187 -13.35 4.88 6.20
C ALA A 187 -13.11 6.37 5.91
N VAL A 188 -12.27 7.06 6.71
CA VAL A 188 -11.90 8.46 6.45
C VAL A 188 -11.24 8.62 5.09
N PHE A 189 -10.33 7.72 4.73
CA PHE A 189 -9.66 7.78 3.43
C PHE A 189 -10.57 7.39 2.27
N ALA A 190 -11.47 6.43 2.47
CA ALA A 190 -12.43 5.99 1.46
C ALA A 190 -13.36 7.12 0.99
N GLU A 191 -13.72 8.07 1.87
CA GLU A 191 -14.52 9.25 1.52
C GLU A 191 -13.84 10.17 0.50
N ARG A 192 -12.51 10.07 0.35
CA ARG A 192 -11.70 10.89 -0.58
C ARG A 192 -11.66 10.31 -1.99
N ALA A 193 -11.89 9.00 -2.12
CA ALA A 193 -11.75 8.30 -3.39
C ALA A 193 -12.99 8.46 -4.28
N ALA A 194 -12.76 8.48 -5.59
CA ALA A 194 -13.85 8.52 -6.57
C ALA A 194 -14.69 7.22 -6.58
N LYS A 195 -14.10 6.10 -6.18
CA LYS A 195 -14.77 4.80 -6.05
C LYS A 195 -14.28 4.06 -4.81
N VAL A 196 -15.20 3.40 -4.11
CA VAL A 196 -14.91 2.54 -2.96
C VAL A 196 -15.29 1.10 -3.28
N VAL A 197 -14.43 0.18 -2.87
CA VAL A 197 -14.66 -1.27 -2.90
C VAL A 197 -14.42 -1.80 -1.50
N GLU A 198 -15.31 -2.60 -0.97
CA GLU A 198 -15.16 -3.20 0.35
C GLU A 198 -14.90 -4.70 0.22
N TRP A 199 -13.90 -5.19 0.92
CA TRP A 199 -13.60 -6.61 1.04
C TRP A 199 -13.62 -7.05 2.51
N ASP A 200 -14.21 -8.21 2.76
CA ASP A 200 -14.00 -8.92 4.01
C ASP A 200 -12.56 -9.44 4.02
N GLY A 201 -11.90 -9.41 5.16
CA GLY A 201 -10.54 -9.93 5.35
C GLY A 201 -9.55 -8.92 5.90
N SER A 202 -8.34 -9.42 6.18
CA SER A 202 -7.26 -8.71 6.86
C SER A 202 -6.50 -7.76 5.93
N HIS A 203 -5.37 -7.24 6.45
CA HIS A 203 -4.53 -6.23 5.79
C HIS A 203 -3.87 -6.70 4.48
N SER A 204 -3.81 -8.01 4.19
CA SER A 204 -2.98 -8.56 3.12
C SER A 204 -3.75 -9.28 2.00
N PRO A 205 -4.69 -8.61 1.30
CA PRO A 205 -5.49 -9.23 0.24
C PRO A 205 -4.66 -9.67 -0.97
N PHE A 206 -3.45 -9.19 -1.14
CA PHE A 206 -2.51 -9.67 -2.15
C PHE A 206 -2.06 -11.13 -1.91
N LEU A 207 -2.18 -11.65 -0.68
CA LEU A 207 -1.95 -13.06 -0.34
C LEU A 207 -3.23 -13.87 -0.31
N THR A 208 -4.29 -13.36 0.31
CA THR A 208 -5.54 -14.12 0.56
C THR A 208 -6.47 -14.15 -0.64
N ARG A 209 -6.45 -13.12 -1.49
CA ARG A 209 -7.30 -13.00 -2.68
C ARG A 209 -6.60 -12.36 -3.88
N PRO A 210 -5.41 -12.88 -4.28
CA PRO A 210 -4.60 -12.28 -5.34
C PRO A 210 -5.33 -12.14 -6.68
N GLU A 211 -6.25 -13.06 -6.99
CA GLU A 211 -7.06 -13.01 -8.20
C GLU A 211 -8.06 -11.85 -8.18
N ALA A 212 -8.62 -11.51 -7.01
CA ALA A 212 -9.53 -10.37 -6.89
C ALA A 212 -8.78 -9.04 -7.07
N VAL A 213 -7.57 -8.94 -6.50
CA VAL A 213 -6.68 -7.78 -6.72
C VAL A 213 -6.29 -7.67 -8.19
N ALA A 214 -5.87 -8.77 -8.80
CA ALA A 214 -5.52 -8.81 -10.22
C ALA A 214 -6.70 -8.40 -11.12
N LYS A 215 -7.90 -8.93 -10.87
CA LYS A 215 -9.11 -8.59 -11.63
C LYS A 215 -9.49 -7.12 -11.51
N LEU A 216 -9.36 -6.54 -10.30
CA LEU A 216 -9.60 -5.11 -10.10
C LEU A 216 -8.65 -4.28 -10.97
N LEU A 217 -7.36 -4.59 -10.94
CA LEU A 217 -6.33 -3.88 -11.71
C LEU A 217 -6.50 -4.07 -13.22
N ALA A 218 -6.78 -5.28 -13.66
CA ALA A 218 -7.06 -5.59 -15.08
C ALA A 218 -8.23 -4.77 -15.64
N ASN A 219 -9.32 -4.64 -14.87
CA ASN A 219 -10.48 -3.83 -15.26
C ASN A 219 -10.17 -2.32 -15.39
N LEU A 220 -9.14 -1.82 -14.72
CA LEU A 220 -8.72 -0.41 -14.78
C LEU A 220 -7.67 -0.16 -15.87
N ALA A 221 -6.93 -1.21 -16.25
CA ALA A 221 -5.85 -1.15 -17.23
C ALA A 221 -6.29 -1.49 -18.66
N GLY A 222 -7.45 -2.12 -18.80
CA GLY A 222 -8.00 -2.60 -20.08
C GLY A 222 -8.64 -1.56 -20.98
#